data_700d4566a026532d5d44bca8c4149360
#
_entry.id   700d4566a026532d5d44bca8c4149360
#
_cell.length_a   1.000
_cell.length_b   1.000
_cell.length_c   1.000
_cell.angle_alpha   90.00
_cell.angle_beta   90.00
_cell.angle_gamma   90.00
#
_symmetry.space_group_name_H-M   'P 1'
#
loop_
_entity.id
_entity.type
_entity.pdbx_description
1 polymer ?
#
loop_
_entity_poly.entity_id
_entity_poly.type
_entity_poly.pdbx_seq_one_letter_code
_entity_poly.pdbx_strand_id
1 'polypeptide(L)'
;IIHTNWQSEFCKIKNIIGVDNFKRFFEVILTDNGPEFFNPISIEVDYITGEVLSNIFYCDSYCSYQKGSIEKNHEYIRYILPKGISFNTLTQEDCDLIASHINSTSRLILNNKTPYEVVQSLINQELIEKLNIKYIKSDKVNLSSDLLKKSHH
;
A
#
# COMPACT_ATOMS: atom_id res chain seq x y z
N ILE A 1 -8.69 -5.59 -18.89
CA ILE A 1 -8.03 -5.99 -17.65
C ILE A 1 -6.63 -5.43 -17.74
N ILE A 2 -6.35 -4.33 -17.03
CA ILE A 2 -4.99 -3.83 -16.89
C ILE A 2 -4.30 -4.82 -15.97
N HIS A 3 -3.48 -5.71 -16.53
CA HIS A 3 -2.56 -6.50 -15.75
C HIS A 3 -1.54 -5.52 -15.16
N THR A 4 -1.76 -5.13 -13.93
CA THR A 4 -0.79 -4.32 -13.19
C THR A 4 0.46 -5.18 -13.06
N ASN A 5 1.54 -4.76 -13.72
CA ASN A 5 2.82 -5.44 -13.57
C ASN A 5 3.39 -5.07 -12.20
N TRP A 6 3.14 -5.90 -11.20
CA TRP A 6 3.61 -5.73 -9.82
C TRP A 6 5.11 -5.46 -9.74
N GLN A 7 5.87 -6.09 -10.61
CA GLN A 7 7.32 -5.86 -10.72
C GLN A 7 7.64 -4.40 -11.03
N SER A 8 6.89 -3.81 -11.97
CA SER A 8 7.03 -2.39 -12.32
C SER A 8 6.70 -1.49 -11.13
N GLU A 9 5.65 -1.81 -10.37
CA GLU A 9 5.25 -1.02 -9.21
C GLU A 9 6.29 -1.11 -8.07
N PHE A 10 6.80 -2.31 -7.78
CA PHE A 10 7.90 -2.46 -6.81
C PHE A 10 9.17 -1.74 -7.25
N CYS A 11 9.50 -1.76 -8.55
CA CYS A 11 10.62 -0.99 -9.09
C CYS A 11 10.41 0.53 -8.91
N LYS A 12 9.20 1.04 -9.12
CA LYS A 12 8.87 2.45 -8.89
C LYS A 12 9.04 2.81 -7.41
N ILE A 13 8.49 1.99 -6.51
CA ILE A 13 8.64 2.20 -5.07
C ILE A 13 10.13 2.20 -4.69
N LYS A 14 10.91 1.20 -5.13
CA LYS A 14 12.35 1.13 -4.89
C LYS A 14 13.09 2.40 -5.35
N ASN A 15 12.74 2.92 -6.53
CA ASN A 15 13.35 4.15 -7.06
C ASN A 15 12.97 5.40 -6.24
N ILE A 16 11.74 5.45 -5.71
CA ILE A 16 11.25 6.56 -4.88
C ILE A 16 11.94 6.57 -3.52
N ILE A 17 11.97 5.41 -2.84
CA ILE A 17 12.42 5.33 -1.44
C ILE A 17 13.90 4.97 -1.29
N GLY A 18 14.54 4.49 -2.36
CA GLY A 18 15.92 4.01 -2.37
C GLY A 18 16.04 2.55 -1.92
N VAL A 19 17.16 1.90 -2.31
CA VAL A 19 17.38 0.46 -2.08
C VAL A 19 17.41 0.11 -0.59
N ASP A 20 18.11 0.90 0.22
CA ASP A 20 18.24 0.61 1.67
C ASP A 20 16.90 0.66 2.39
N ASN A 21 16.07 1.67 2.09
CA ASN A 21 14.72 1.75 2.64
C ASN A 21 13.82 0.64 2.08
N PHE A 22 13.97 0.30 0.81
CA PHE A 22 13.22 -0.80 0.21
C PHE A 22 13.52 -2.11 0.96
N LYS A 23 14.77 -2.47 1.17
CA LYS A 23 15.19 -3.66 1.93
C LYS A 23 14.62 -3.64 3.35
N ARG A 24 14.63 -2.48 4.01
CA ARG A 24 14.12 -2.34 5.37
C ARG A 24 12.61 -2.49 5.48
N PHE A 25 11.84 -1.96 4.52
CA PHE A 25 10.37 -1.95 4.58
C PHE A 25 9.74 -3.17 3.93
N PHE A 26 10.41 -3.75 2.96
CA PHE A 26 9.95 -4.91 2.21
C PHE A 26 10.83 -6.15 2.45
N GLU A 27 11.47 -6.24 3.62
CA GLU A 27 12.27 -7.41 4.02
C GLU A 27 11.50 -8.72 3.82
N VAL A 28 10.21 -8.71 4.13
CA VAL A 28 9.28 -9.82 3.93
C VAL A 28 8.04 -9.32 3.18
N ILE A 29 7.72 -9.97 2.09
CA ILE A 29 6.49 -9.76 1.33
C ILE A 29 5.66 -11.02 1.43
N LEU A 30 4.42 -10.91 1.94
CA LEU A 30 3.47 -12.00 2.02
C LEU A 30 2.40 -11.83 0.93
N THR A 31 2.27 -12.81 0.07
CA THR A 31 1.33 -12.77 -1.06
C THR A 31 0.50 -14.04 -1.17
N ASP A 32 -0.49 -14.06 -2.05
CA ASP A 32 -1.18 -15.28 -2.47
C ASP A 32 -0.50 -15.90 -3.69
N ASN A 33 -0.99 -17.08 -4.08
CA ASN A 33 -0.48 -17.80 -5.26
C ASN A 33 -1.07 -17.24 -6.58
N GLY A 34 -1.28 -15.91 -6.67
CA GLY A 34 -1.74 -15.28 -7.89
C GLY A 34 -0.71 -15.38 -9.02
N PRO A 35 -1.14 -15.52 -10.29
CA PRO A 35 -0.24 -15.62 -11.44
C PRO A 35 0.70 -14.42 -11.58
N GLU A 36 0.34 -13.27 -11.03
CA GLU A 36 1.13 -12.05 -10.98
C GLU A 36 2.43 -12.20 -10.18
N PHE A 37 2.50 -13.16 -9.26
CA PHE A 37 3.66 -13.41 -8.40
C PHE A 37 4.50 -14.62 -8.82
N PHE A 38 4.27 -15.18 -10.02
CA PHE A 38 5.01 -16.37 -10.48
C PHE A 38 6.49 -16.15 -10.73
N ASN A 39 6.95 -14.91 -10.85
CA ASN A 39 8.36 -14.59 -10.97
C ASN A 39 8.83 -13.70 -9.79
N PRO A 40 9.06 -14.27 -8.60
CA PRO A 40 9.46 -13.52 -7.42
C PRO A 40 10.87 -12.93 -7.54
N ILE A 41 11.78 -13.58 -8.28
CA ILE A 41 13.19 -13.21 -8.37
C ILE A 41 13.37 -11.73 -8.77
N SER A 42 12.49 -11.21 -9.63
CA SER A 42 12.55 -9.82 -10.08
C SER A 42 12.29 -8.77 -8.98
N ILE A 43 11.69 -9.21 -7.86
CA ILE A 43 11.42 -8.38 -6.68
C ILE A 43 12.43 -8.70 -5.58
N GLU A 44 12.80 -9.98 -5.45
CA GLU A 44 13.69 -10.46 -4.40
C GLU A 44 15.16 -10.07 -4.61
N VAL A 45 15.60 -9.93 -5.87
CA VAL A 45 17.02 -9.73 -6.18
C VAL A 45 17.20 -8.52 -7.11
N ASP A 46 18.19 -7.70 -6.79
CA ASP A 46 18.65 -6.65 -7.70
C ASP A 46 19.48 -7.28 -8.83
N TYR A 47 19.01 -7.14 -10.06
CA TYR A 47 19.67 -7.76 -11.24
C TYR A 47 21.05 -7.19 -11.55
N ILE A 48 21.35 -5.98 -11.08
CA ILE A 48 22.63 -5.32 -11.36
C ILE A 48 23.68 -5.77 -10.35
N THR A 49 23.29 -5.79 -9.06
CA THR A 49 24.24 -6.08 -7.97
C THR A 49 24.20 -7.52 -7.49
N GLY A 50 23.14 -8.28 -7.82
CA GLY A 50 22.88 -9.62 -7.27
C GLY A 50 22.48 -9.62 -5.80
N GLU A 51 22.20 -8.45 -5.23
CA GLU A 51 21.87 -8.29 -3.82
C GLU A 51 20.43 -8.71 -3.53
N VAL A 52 20.21 -9.44 -2.41
CA VAL A 52 18.85 -9.78 -1.95
C VAL A 52 18.19 -8.53 -1.39
N LEU A 53 17.03 -8.18 -1.96
CA LEU A 53 16.25 -7.01 -1.60
C LEU A 53 15.08 -7.34 -0.67
N SER A 54 14.49 -8.53 -0.83
CA SER A 54 13.25 -8.94 -0.17
C SER A 54 13.16 -10.46 -0.13
N ASN A 55 12.28 -11.00 0.70
CA ASN A 55 11.91 -12.42 0.71
C ASN A 55 10.41 -12.53 0.49
N ILE A 56 9.99 -13.24 -0.54
CA ILE A 56 8.56 -13.44 -0.84
C ILE A 56 8.10 -14.77 -0.27
N PHE A 57 7.04 -14.73 0.52
CA PHE A 57 6.35 -15.89 1.07
C PHE A 57 4.93 -15.97 0.53
N TYR A 58 4.49 -17.18 0.24
CA TYR A 58 3.15 -17.44 -0.26
C TYR A 58 2.25 -17.93 0.88
N CYS A 59 1.06 -17.34 0.99
CA CYS A 59 0.06 -17.81 1.93
C CYS A 59 -0.47 -19.18 1.50
N ASP A 60 -0.82 -20.01 2.48
CA ASP A 60 -1.52 -21.24 2.23
C ASP A 60 -2.90 -20.99 1.60
N SER A 61 -3.32 -21.89 0.72
CA SER A 61 -4.65 -21.84 0.12
C SER A 61 -5.73 -21.87 1.20
N TYR A 62 -6.73 -21.02 1.08
CA TYR A 62 -7.86 -20.87 2.02
C TYR A 62 -7.50 -20.40 3.44
N CYS A 63 -6.29 -19.87 3.65
CA CYS A 63 -5.84 -19.36 4.94
C CYS A 63 -5.92 -17.82 5.00
N SER A 64 -7.12 -17.25 4.86
CA SER A 64 -7.34 -15.79 4.85
C SER A 64 -6.86 -15.10 6.14
N TYR A 65 -6.86 -15.81 7.28
CA TYR A 65 -6.37 -15.30 8.56
C TYR A 65 -4.89 -14.88 8.54
N GLN A 66 -4.08 -15.43 7.63
CA GLN A 66 -2.69 -15.04 7.43
C GLN A 66 -2.57 -13.60 6.89
N LYS A 67 -3.64 -13.05 6.33
CA LYS A 67 -3.72 -11.72 5.75
C LYS A 67 -4.68 -10.76 6.47
N GLY A 68 -5.02 -11.00 7.71
CA GLY A 68 -6.05 -10.25 8.43
C GLY A 68 -5.89 -8.72 8.37
N SER A 69 -4.64 -8.20 8.39
CA SER A 69 -4.38 -6.75 8.26
C SER A 69 -4.71 -6.21 6.86
N ILE A 70 -4.54 -7.02 5.81
CA ILE A 70 -4.88 -6.65 4.43
C ILE A 70 -6.39 -6.61 4.27
N GLU A 71 -7.13 -7.55 4.85
CA GLU A 71 -8.60 -7.59 4.82
C GLU A 71 -9.19 -6.30 5.37
N LYS A 72 -8.65 -5.76 6.48
CA LYS A 72 -9.10 -4.49 7.04
C LYS A 72 -8.83 -3.30 6.12
N ASN A 73 -7.71 -3.27 5.42
CA ASN A 73 -7.44 -2.25 4.41
C ASN A 73 -8.40 -2.35 3.22
N HIS A 74 -8.70 -3.57 2.76
CA HIS A 74 -9.70 -3.79 1.71
C HIS A 74 -11.11 -3.32 2.15
N GLU A 75 -11.46 -3.52 3.41
CA GLU A 75 -12.74 -3.02 3.96
C GLU A 75 -12.80 -1.47 3.87
N TYR A 76 -11.75 -0.75 4.27
CA TYR A 76 -11.71 0.70 4.15
C TYR A 76 -11.77 1.19 2.69
N ILE A 77 -11.06 0.50 1.79
CA ILE A 77 -11.17 0.79 0.36
C ILE A 77 -12.62 0.59 -0.12
N ARG A 78 -13.31 -0.45 0.35
CA ARG A 78 -14.70 -0.73 -0.02
C ARG A 78 -15.73 0.25 0.54
N TYR A 79 -15.43 0.93 1.63
CA TYR A 79 -16.27 2.05 2.11
C TYR A 79 -16.21 3.24 1.15
N ILE A 80 -15.05 3.53 0.56
CA ILE A 80 -14.85 4.61 -0.39
C ILE A 80 -15.28 4.20 -1.80
N LEU A 81 -14.91 2.98 -2.21
CA LEU A 81 -15.16 2.40 -3.52
C LEU A 81 -16.00 1.11 -3.40
N PRO A 82 -17.35 1.23 -3.30
CA PRO A 82 -18.25 0.09 -3.18
C PRO A 82 -18.10 -0.90 -4.35
N LYS A 83 -18.59 -2.13 -4.15
CA LYS A 83 -18.62 -3.15 -5.21
C LYS A 83 -19.39 -2.63 -6.43
N GLY A 84 -18.85 -2.89 -7.62
CA GLY A 84 -19.45 -2.46 -8.89
C GLY A 84 -18.90 -1.14 -9.44
N ILE A 85 -18.16 -0.37 -8.65
CA ILE A 85 -17.43 0.81 -9.16
C ILE A 85 -16.15 0.33 -9.85
N SER A 86 -15.93 0.80 -11.09
CA SER A 86 -14.71 0.55 -11.84
C SER A 86 -13.55 1.38 -11.26
N PHE A 87 -12.39 0.75 -11.08
CA PHE A 87 -11.16 1.46 -10.68
C PHE A 87 -10.44 2.12 -11.88
N ASN A 88 -10.92 1.87 -13.12
CA ASN A 88 -10.25 2.35 -14.34
C ASN A 88 -10.32 3.88 -14.51
N THR A 89 -11.20 4.55 -13.78
CA THR A 89 -11.38 6.01 -13.82
C THR A 89 -10.60 6.73 -12.73
N LEU A 90 -9.96 6.00 -11.82
CA LEU A 90 -9.17 6.60 -10.74
C LEU A 90 -7.88 7.19 -11.28
N THR A 91 -7.61 8.42 -10.88
CA THR A 91 -6.31 9.07 -11.11
C THR A 91 -5.32 8.71 -10.00
N GLN A 92 -4.05 9.08 -10.18
CA GLN A 92 -3.05 8.90 -9.11
C GLN A 92 -3.42 9.76 -7.90
N GLU A 93 -3.91 10.98 -8.12
CA GLU A 93 -4.36 11.88 -7.05
C GLU A 93 -5.51 11.27 -6.23
N ASP A 94 -6.45 10.57 -6.87
CA ASP A 94 -7.52 9.85 -6.18
C ASP A 94 -6.95 8.73 -5.30
N CYS A 95 -5.98 7.98 -5.81
CA CYS A 95 -5.30 6.93 -5.05
C CYS A 95 -4.53 7.50 -3.85
N ASP A 96 -3.81 8.60 -4.03
CA ASP A 96 -3.07 9.29 -2.97
C ASP A 96 -4.01 9.85 -1.91
N LEU A 97 -5.16 10.38 -2.32
CA LEU A 97 -6.21 10.87 -1.42
C LEU A 97 -6.80 9.72 -0.59
N ILE A 98 -7.19 8.62 -1.23
CA ILE A 98 -7.70 7.43 -0.56
C ILE A 98 -6.67 6.90 0.45
N ALA A 99 -5.42 6.75 0.03
CA ALA A 99 -4.33 6.27 0.88
C ALA A 99 -4.12 7.20 2.07
N SER A 100 -4.17 8.52 1.89
CA SER A 100 -4.03 9.52 2.95
C SER A 100 -5.12 9.38 4.01
N HIS A 101 -6.39 9.23 3.61
CA HIS A 101 -7.50 9.03 4.55
C HIS A 101 -7.41 7.68 5.29
N ILE A 102 -7.11 6.59 4.59
CA ILE A 102 -6.95 5.26 5.19
C ILE A 102 -5.79 5.23 6.18
N ASN A 103 -4.65 5.82 5.83
CA ASN A 103 -3.46 5.85 6.69
C ASN A 103 -3.58 6.85 7.85
N SER A 104 -4.55 7.76 7.81
CA SER A 104 -4.89 8.67 8.92
C SER A 104 -6.00 8.13 9.82
N THR A 105 -6.46 6.89 9.61
CA THR A 105 -7.44 6.22 10.46
C THR A 105 -6.74 5.46 11.58
N SER A 106 -7.12 5.70 12.83
CA SER A 106 -6.54 5.01 13.99
C SER A 106 -6.82 3.50 13.97
N ARG A 107 -5.89 2.71 14.49
CA ARG A 107 -5.96 1.25 14.53
C ARG A 107 -5.75 0.74 15.95
N LEU A 108 -6.64 -0.10 16.44
CA LEU A 108 -6.49 -0.75 17.76
C LEU A 108 -5.16 -1.54 17.84
N ILE A 109 -4.82 -2.27 16.79
CA ILE A 109 -3.58 -3.06 16.72
C ILE A 109 -2.30 -2.18 16.80
N LEU A 110 -2.41 -0.88 16.52
CA LEU A 110 -1.34 0.10 16.63
C LEU A 110 -1.47 0.95 17.91
N ASN A 111 -2.12 0.42 18.95
CA ASN A 111 -2.39 1.15 20.20
C ASN A 111 -3.12 2.48 19.94
N ASN A 112 -4.14 2.46 19.11
CA ASN A 112 -4.94 3.61 18.68
C ASN A 112 -4.17 4.67 17.87
N LYS A 113 -2.92 4.42 17.50
CA LYS A 113 -2.20 5.26 16.54
C LYS A 113 -2.69 5.02 15.12
N THR A 114 -2.49 6.01 14.27
CA THR A 114 -2.68 5.86 12.83
C THR A 114 -1.45 5.21 12.18
N PRO A 115 -1.58 4.50 11.04
CA PRO A 115 -0.43 4.07 10.26
C PRO A 115 0.52 5.21 9.92
N TYR A 116 -0.01 6.41 9.62
CA TYR A 116 0.79 7.60 9.34
C TYR A 116 1.69 7.98 10.51
N GLU A 117 1.14 8.06 11.74
CA GLU A 117 1.91 8.38 12.95
C GLU A 117 3.00 7.35 13.24
N VAL A 118 2.71 6.06 13.01
CA VAL A 118 3.71 5.00 13.19
C VAL A 118 4.84 5.16 12.18
N VAL A 119 4.52 5.34 10.91
CA VAL A 119 5.51 5.54 9.85
C VAL A 119 6.35 6.79 10.10
N GLN A 120 5.73 7.90 10.52
CA GLN A 120 6.43 9.13 10.85
C GLN A 120 7.46 8.96 11.99
N SER A 121 7.26 8.00 12.89
CA SER A 121 8.24 7.67 13.93
C SER A 121 9.40 6.79 13.45
N LEU A 122 9.28 6.17 12.28
CA LEU A 122 10.24 5.19 11.74
C LEU A 122 11.09 5.73 10.60
N ILE A 123 10.57 6.69 9.84
CA ILE A 123 11.21 7.25 8.65
C ILE A 123 11.21 8.78 8.70
N ASN A 124 12.12 9.39 7.91
CA ASN A 124 12.18 10.83 7.83
C ASN A 124 11.00 11.41 7.03
N GLN A 125 10.68 12.66 7.28
CA GLN A 125 9.58 13.38 6.67
C GLN A 125 9.72 13.48 5.13
N GLU A 126 10.94 13.67 4.63
CA GLU A 126 11.21 13.74 3.18
C GLU A 126 10.74 12.49 2.44
N LEU A 127 10.92 11.31 3.05
CA LEU A 127 10.51 10.05 2.46
C LEU A 127 8.98 9.90 2.42
N ILE A 128 8.29 10.38 3.47
CA ILE A 128 6.80 10.40 3.50
C ILE A 128 6.26 11.30 2.39
N GLU A 129 6.88 12.46 2.19
CA GLU A 129 6.50 13.41 1.13
C GLU A 129 6.68 12.82 -0.26
N LYS A 130 7.76 12.06 -0.51
CA LYS A 130 7.98 11.35 -1.76
C LYS A 130 6.89 10.31 -2.08
N LEU A 131 6.25 9.73 -1.07
CA LEU A 131 5.13 8.80 -1.23
C LEU A 131 3.79 9.52 -1.45
N ASN A 132 3.79 10.85 -1.40
CA ASN A 132 2.62 11.71 -1.60
C ASN A 132 1.43 11.43 -0.68
N ILE A 133 1.67 10.78 0.48
CA ILE A 133 0.68 10.47 1.50
C ILE A 133 0.66 11.60 2.52
N LYS A 134 -0.51 12.20 2.75
CA LYS A 134 -0.69 13.34 3.66
C LYS A 134 -1.42 12.92 4.93
N TYR A 135 -1.04 13.53 6.04
CA TYR A 135 -1.81 13.38 7.28
C TYR A 135 -3.15 14.14 7.19
N ILE A 136 -4.22 13.44 7.50
CA ILE A 136 -5.57 14.01 7.59
C ILE A 136 -5.98 14.04 9.06
N LYS A 137 -6.39 15.21 9.56
CA LYS A 137 -6.89 15.34 10.94
C LYS A 137 -8.09 14.42 11.15
N SER A 138 -8.23 13.84 12.35
CA SER A 138 -9.23 12.84 12.67
C SER A 138 -10.66 13.29 12.40
N ASP A 139 -10.96 14.57 12.64
CA ASP A 139 -12.27 15.20 12.36
C ASP A 139 -12.57 15.39 10.86
N LYS A 140 -11.56 15.28 10.01
CA LYS A 140 -11.66 15.42 8.55
C LYS A 140 -11.47 14.08 7.81
N VAL A 141 -11.16 12.99 8.52
CA VAL A 141 -11.08 11.68 7.89
C VAL A 141 -12.45 11.28 7.34
N ASN A 142 -12.48 10.95 6.07
CA ASN A 142 -13.70 10.51 5.39
C ASN A 142 -13.45 9.17 4.69
N LEU A 143 -14.13 8.12 5.14
CA LEU A 143 -14.09 6.78 4.56
C LEU A 143 -15.45 6.45 3.90
N SER A 144 -16.00 7.38 3.14
CA SER A 144 -17.26 7.18 2.41
C SER A 144 -17.09 7.41 0.92
N SER A 145 -18.06 6.96 0.13
CA SER A 145 -18.11 7.16 -1.32
C SER A 145 -18.17 8.64 -1.76
N ASP A 146 -18.41 9.56 -0.81
CA ASP A 146 -18.43 11.00 -1.11
C ASP A 146 -17.03 11.64 -1.12
N LEU A 147 -16.01 10.88 -0.72
CA LEU A 147 -14.63 11.38 -0.69
C LEU A 147 -14.19 11.88 -2.06
N LEU A 148 -14.40 11.07 -3.10
CA LEU A 148 -13.95 11.37 -4.46
C LEU A 148 -14.86 12.38 -5.19
N LYS A 149 -16.13 12.50 -4.79
CA LYS A 149 -17.05 13.48 -5.39
C LYS A 149 -16.62 14.94 -5.13
N LYS A 150 -15.90 15.18 -4.03
CA LYS A 150 -15.42 16.50 -3.64
C LYS A 150 -14.09 16.89 -4.30
N SER A 151 -13.35 15.93 -4.85
CA SER A 151 -12.05 16.18 -5.49
C SER A 151 -12.17 16.60 -6.95
N HIS A 152 -13.35 16.39 -7.58
CA HIS A 152 -13.61 16.72 -8.99
C HIS A 152 -14.42 18.01 -9.18
N HIS A 153 -14.54 18.83 -8.13
CA HIS A 153 -15.09 20.18 -8.15
C HIS A 153 -14.01 21.18 -7.74
#